data_195da03cf084cfb006280eae3859cd11
#
_entry.id   195da03cf084cfb006280eae3859cd11
#
_cell.length_a   1.000
_cell.length_b   1.000
_cell.length_c   1.000
_cell.angle_alpha   90.00
_cell.angle_beta   90.00
_cell.angle_gamma   90.00
#
_symmetry.space_group_name_H-M   'P 1'
#
loop_
_entity.id
_entity.type
_entity.pdbx_description
1 polymer ?
#
loop_
_entity_poly.entity_id
_entity_poly.type
_entity_poly.pdbx_seq_one_letter_code
_entity_poly.pdbx_strand_id
1 'polypeptide(L)'
;MRELHAIQSVLAKALLKVRESNAKRIKTVQLAIGEIAELDQTSIQRHWEEISKGTPAEHAQLSFRFINAEVQCMSCFMKYHPIDGIIHCPHCGSYGAKILSGEEFYLESIEFDD
;
A
#
# COMPACT_ATOMS: atom_id res chain seq x y z
N MET A 1 2.17 11.44 -10.68
CA MET A 1 2.97 11.59 -9.50
C MET A 1 2.26 11.24 -8.21
N ARG A 2 1.11 10.57 -8.33
CA ARG A 2 0.37 10.06 -7.17
C ARG A 2 1.20 9.11 -6.34
N GLU A 3 1.96 8.24 -7.01
CA GLU A 3 2.80 7.26 -6.33
C GLU A 3 3.87 7.93 -5.47
N LEU A 4 4.55 8.93 -6.00
CA LEU A 4 5.59 9.63 -5.26
C LEU A 4 5.02 10.34 -4.03
N HIS A 5 3.86 11.00 -4.17
CA HIS A 5 3.21 11.66 -3.05
C HIS A 5 2.83 10.66 -1.94
N ALA A 6 2.33 9.50 -2.33
CA ALA A 6 1.96 8.46 -1.37
C ALA A 6 3.19 7.98 -0.60
N ILE A 7 4.29 7.78 -1.30
CA ILE A 7 5.53 7.31 -0.70
C ILE A 7 6.13 8.38 0.22
N GLN A 8 6.07 9.64 -0.20
CA GLN A 8 6.54 10.75 0.64
C GLN A 8 5.73 10.86 1.93
N SER A 9 4.43 10.62 1.84
CA SER A 9 3.55 10.61 3.01
C SER A 9 3.92 9.49 3.97
N VAL A 10 4.22 8.30 3.44
CA VAL A 10 4.66 7.17 4.25
C VAL A 10 5.97 7.50 4.96
N LEU A 11 6.92 8.08 4.24
CA LEU A 11 8.21 8.45 4.83
C LEU A 11 8.03 9.47 5.96
N ALA A 12 7.19 10.48 5.74
CA ALA A 12 6.93 11.49 6.76
C ALA A 12 6.37 10.85 8.04
N LYS A 13 5.43 9.92 7.90
CA LYS A 13 4.85 9.21 9.05
C LYS A 13 5.90 8.34 9.73
N ALA A 14 6.75 7.68 8.97
CA ALA A 14 7.81 6.84 9.51
C ALA A 14 8.80 7.66 10.32
N LEU A 15 9.20 8.81 9.80
CA LEU A 15 10.13 9.69 10.50
C LEU A 15 9.52 10.28 11.76
N LEU A 16 8.22 10.56 11.76
CA LEU A 16 7.53 11.01 12.96
C LEU A 16 7.59 9.94 14.05
N LYS A 17 7.39 8.69 13.69
CA LYS A 17 7.45 7.58 14.66
C LYS A 17 8.87 7.39 15.21
N VAL A 18 9.89 7.63 14.42
CA VAL A 18 11.28 7.61 14.89
C VAL A 18 11.45 8.62 16.02
N ARG A 19 10.97 9.85 15.82
CA ARG A 19 11.08 10.91 16.84
C ARG A 19 10.29 10.59 18.08
N GLU A 20 9.06 10.07 17.92
CA GLU A 20 8.21 9.72 19.04
C GLU A 20 8.78 8.59 19.88
N SER A 21 9.53 7.68 19.27
CA SER A 21 10.07 6.51 19.94
C SER A 21 11.52 6.68 20.42
N ASN A 22 12.12 7.82 20.13
CA ASN A 22 13.55 8.08 20.39
C ASN A 22 14.46 7.02 19.77
N ALA A 23 14.00 6.43 18.66
CA ALA A 23 14.80 5.45 17.93
C ALA A 23 15.84 6.14 17.07
N LYS A 24 16.89 5.43 16.73
CA LYS A 24 17.97 6.00 15.90
C LYS A 24 17.74 5.73 14.42
N ARG A 25 17.25 4.54 14.08
CA ARG A 25 17.08 4.13 12.70
C ARG A 25 15.90 3.17 12.57
N ILE A 26 15.40 3.07 11.35
CA ILE A 26 14.34 2.13 11.02
C ILE A 26 14.98 0.92 10.33
N LYS A 27 14.64 -0.27 10.79
CA LYS A 27 15.11 -1.52 10.19
C LYS A 27 14.18 -1.95 9.07
N THR A 28 12.87 -1.98 9.33
CA THR A 28 11.88 -2.45 8.37
C THR A 28 10.65 -1.55 8.40
N VAL A 29 10.12 -1.28 7.22
CA VAL A 29 8.86 -0.57 7.06
C VAL A 29 7.90 -1.53 6.36
N GLN A 30 6.79 -1.86 7.01
CA GLN A 30 5.77 -2.71 6.43
C GLN A 30 4.67 -1.87 5.83
N LEU A 31 4.41 -2.07 4.54
CA LEU A 31 3.37 -1.36 3.80
C LEU A 31 2.25 -2.31 3.45
N ALA A 32 1.01 -1.84 3.60
CA ALA A 32 -0.15 -2.56 3.12
C ALA A 32 -0.51 -1.97 1.77
N ILE A 33 -0.67 -2.82 0.76
CA ILE A 33 -0.96 -2.38 -0.59
C ILE A 33 -2.09 -3.23 -1.17
N GLY A 34 -3.10 -2.57 -1.72
CA GLY A 34 -4.24 -3.24 -2.30
C GLY A 34 -3.91 -3.90 -3.63
N GLU A 35 -4.53 -5.03 -3.87
CA GLU A 35 -4.32 -5.84 -5.07
C GLU A 35 -4.56 -5.05 -6.35
N ILE A 36 -5.55 -4.15 -6.34
CA ILE A 36 -5.90 -3.33 -7.52
C ILE A 36 -5.50 -1.88 -7.36
N ALA A 37 -4.66 -1.54 -6.37
CA ALA A 37 -4.08 -0.23 -6.30
C ALA A 37 -3.15 -0.06 -7.50
N GLU A 38 -3.22 1.09 -8.15
CA GLU A 38 -2.40 1.33 -9.34
C GLU A 38 -0.99 1.75 -8.93
N LEU A 39 -0.28 0.83 -8.22
CA LEU A 39 1.04 1.08 -7.69
C LEU A 39 1.93 -0.11 -8.01
N ASP A 40 3.16 0.17 -8.42
CA ASP A 40 4.13 -0.84 -8.77
C ASP A 40 5.18 -0.97 -7.67
N GLN A 41 5.33 -2.20 -7.15
CA GLN A 41 6.25 -2.49 -6.05
C GLN A 41 7.69 -2.07 -6.38
N THR A 42 8.15 -2.34 -7.58
CA THR A 42 9.51 -1.99 -8.00
C THR A 42 9.71 -0.49 -8.02
N SER A 43 8.72 0.24 -8.51
CA SER A 43 8.76 1.68 -8.57
C SER A 43 8.72 2.30 -7.16
N ILE A 44 7.90 1.73 -6.27
CA ILE A 44 7.83 2.16 -4.88
C ILE A 44 9.20 2.00 -4.22
N GLN A 45 9.85 0.85 -4.43
CA GLN A 45 11.16 0.57 -3.85
C GLN A 45 12.20 1.59 -4.33
N ARG A 46 12.17 1.92 -5.62
CA ARG A 46 13.10 2.88 -6.20
C ARG A 46 12.92 4.28 -5.65
N HIS A 47 11.67 4.74 -5.58
CA HIS A 47 11.38 6.06 -5.02
C HIS A 47 11.77 6.13 -3.55
N TRP A 48 11.48 5.07 -2.79
CA TRP A 48 11.85 5.01 -1.38
C TRP A 48 13.36 5.15 -1.19
N GLU A 49 14.14 4.42 -1.97
CA GLU A 49 15.60 4.48 -1.87
C GLU A 49 16.11 5.90 -2.14
N GLU A 50 15.44 6.61 -3.03
CA GLU A 50 15.83 7.96 -3.39
C GLU A 50 15.48 8.97 -2.30
N ILE A 51 14.24 8.96 -1.83
CA ILE A 51 13.77 9.99 -0.89
C ILE A 51 14.23 9.73 0.55
N SER A 52 14.60 8.50 0.88
CA SER A 52 15.03 8.17 2.24
C SER A 52 16.50 8.45 2.51
N LYS A 53 17.27 8.81 1.50
CA LYS A 53 18.68 9.11 1.66
C LYS A 53 18.90 10.24 2.67
N GLY A 54 19.86 10.03 3.58
CA GLY A 54 20.16 11.02 4.61
C GLY A 54 19.18 11.06 5.76
N THR A 55 18.23 10.12 5.82
CA THR A 55 17.25 10.04 6.90
C THR A 55 17.46 8.76 7.71
N PRO A 56 16.85 8.67 8.92
CA PRO A 56 16.89 7.41 9.68
C PRO A 56 16.29 6.22 8.97
N ALA A 57 15.59 6.42 7.85
CA ALA A 57 14.97 5.35 7.07
C ALA A 57 15.83 4.91 5.88
N GLU A 58 17.03 5.45 5.72
CA GLU A 58 17.85 5.24 4.53
C GLU A 58 18.12 3.77 4.22
N HIS A 59 18.37 2.97 5.24
CA HIS A 59 18.70 1.56 5.07
C HIS A 59 17.54 0.64 5.43
N ALA A 60 16.34 1.19 5.61
CA ALA A 60 15.17 0.40 5.95
C ALA A 60 14.77 -0.48 4.78
N GLN A 61 14.39 -1.72 5.10
CA GLN A 61 13.83 -2.64 4.11
C GLN A 61 12.33 -2.44 4.03
N LEU A 62 11.80 -2.39 2.81
CA LEU A 62 10.36 -2.35 2.62
C LEU A 62 9.81 -3.76 2.56
N SER A 63 8.75 -3.99 3.30
CA SER A 63 8.01 -5.24 3.29
C SER A 63 6.58 -4.92 2.87
N PHE A 64 5.98 -5.78 2.04
CA PHE A 64 4.65 -5.54 1.49
C PHE A 64 3.67 -6.62 1.93
N ARG A 65 2.52 -6.19 2.42
CA ARG A 65 1.38 -7.07 2.64
C ARG A 65 0.29 -6.68 1.65
N PHE A 66 -0.12 -7.64 0.84
CA PHE A 66 -1.13 -7.38 -0.19
C PHE A 66 -2.53 -7.62 0.35
N ILE A 67 -3.41 -6.65 0.10
CA ILE A 67 -4.81 -6.72 0.50
C ILE A 67 -5.63 -7.17 -0.70
N ASN A 68 -6.32 -8.30 -0.57
CA ASN A 68 -7.14 -8.84 -1.64
C ASN A 68 -8.26 -7.88 -2.03
N ALA A 69 -8.54 -7.81 -3.32
CA ALA A 69 -9.64 -6.99 -3.80
C ALA A 69 -10.96 -7.71 -3.58
N GLU A 70 -11.96 -6.98 -3.11
CA GLU A 70 -13.33 -7.44 -3.02
C GLU A 70 -14.23 -6.35 -3.55
N VAL A 71 -15.17 -6.72 -4.39
CA VAL A 71 -16.12 -5.80 -4.96
C VAL A 71 -17.54 -6.31 -4.77
N GLN A 72 -18.51 -5.42 -4.85
CA GLN A 72 -19.92 -5.77 -4.75
C GLN A 72 -20.65 -5.30 -5.99
N CYS A 73 -21.31 -6.23 -6.66
CA CYS A 73 -22.09 -5.91 -7.84
C CYS A 73 -23.19 -4.92 -7.51
N MET A 74 -23.33 -3.89 -8.33
CA MET A 74 -24.35 -2.86 -8.09
C MET A 74 -25.71 -3.27 -8.66
N SER A 75 -25.79 -4.38 -9.40
CA SER A 75 -27.05 -4.90 -9.95
C SER A 75 -27.65 -5.98 -9.09
N CYS A 76 -26.88 -7.01 -8.72
CA CYS A 76 -27.38 -8.13 -7.92
C CYS A 76 -26.90 -8.12 -6.48
N PHE A 77 -25.99 -7.20 -6.12
CA PHE A 77 -25.45 -7.00 -4.76
C PHE A 77 -24.64 -8.17 -4.21
N MET A 78 -24.25 -9.11 -5.06
CA MET A 78 -23.34 -10.18 -4.65
C MET A 78 -21.92 -9.66 -4.57
N LYS A 79 -21.18 -10.14 -3.57
CA LYS A 79 -19.76 -9.82 -3.43
C LYS A 79 -18.93 -10.83 -4.20
N TYR A 80 -17.85 -10.37 -4.81
CA TYR A 80 -16.97 -11.28 -5.53
C TYR A 80 -15.55 -10.70 -5.58
N HIS A 81 -14.60 -11.58 -5.93
CA HIS A 81 -13.19 -11.22 -6.08
C HIS A 81 -12.92 -11.01 -7.59
N PRO A 82 -12.49 -9.82 -8.01
CA PRO A 82 -12.16 -9.61 -9.42
C PRO A 82 -10.95 -10.44 -9.83
N ILE A 83 -11.01 -11.00 -11.04
CA ILE A 83 -9.92 -11.81 -11.58
C ILE A 83 -9.07 -10.90 -12.48
N ASP A 84 -7.76 -10.80 -12.19
CA ASP A 84 -6.83 -9.96 -12.93
C ASP A 84 -7.29 -8.49 -13.00
N GLY A 85 -7.96 -8.04 -11.93
CA GLY A 85 -8.44 -6.67 -11.86
C GLY A 85 -9.67 -6.39 -12.73
N ILE A 86 -10.21 -7.40 -13.38
CA ILE A 86 -11.37 -7.23 -14.26
C ILE A 86 -12.64 -7.32 -13.44
N ILE A 87 -13.44 -6.26 -13.51
CA ILE A 87 -14.69 -6.17 -12.76
C ILE A 87 -15.83 -6.66 -13.67
N HIS A 88 -16.26 -7.90 -13.44
CA HIS A 88 -17.31 -8.54 -14.18
C HIS A 88 -18.01 -9.54 -13.26
N CYS A 89 -19.25 -9.27 -12.91
CA CYS A 89 -19.97 -10.10 -11.93
C CYS A 89 -20.17 -11.52 -12.46
N PRO A 90 -19.69 -12.53 -11.72
CA PRO A 90 -19.85 -13.94 -12.16
C PRO A 90 -21.30 -14.44 -12.01
N HIS A 91 -22.16 -13.70 -11.30
CA HIS A 91 -23.54 -14.11 -11.07
C HIS A 91 -24.51 -13.54 -12.10
N CYS A 92 -24.37 -12.24 -12.43
CA CYS A 92 -25.33 -11.59 -13.31
C CYS A 92 -24.70 -10.97 -14.56
N GLY A 93 -23.37 -10.99 -14.67
CA GLY A 93 -22.66 -10.47 -15.84
C GLY A 93 -22.53 -8.97 -15.92
N SER A 94 -22.99 -8.23 -14.90
CA SER A 94 -22.87 -6.77 -14.89
C SER A 94 -21.42 -6.34 -14.69
N TYR A 95 -21.05 -5.18 -15.25
CA TYR A 95 -19.72 -4.59 -15.08
C TYR A 95 -19.69 -3.49 -14.02
N GLY A 96 -20.85 -3.09 -13.48
CA GLY A 96 -20.92 -2.07 -12.46
C GLY A 96 -20.72 -2.65 -11.07
N ALA A 97 -19.71 -2.16 -10.34
CA ALA A 97 -19.44 -2.68 -9.01
C ALA A 97 -18.85 -1.60 -8.11
N LYS A 98 -19.06 -1.78 -6.81
CA LYS A 98 -18.47 -0.95 -5.76
C LYS A 98 -17.24 -1.68 -5.21
N ILE A 99 -16.12 -0.99 -5.14
CA ILE A 99 -14.91 -1.57 -4.59
C ILE A 99 -14.97 -1.49 -3.07
N LEU A 100 -14.88 -2.65 -2.41
CA LEU A 100 -14.92 -2.73 -0.95
C LEU A 100 -13.52 -2.76 -0.36
N SER A 101 -12.56 -3.39 -1.04
CA SER A 101 -11.16 -3.45 -0.61
C SER A 101 -10.26 -3.68 -1.81
N GLY A 102 -8.97 -3.43 -1.65
CA GLY A 102 -7.98 -3.69 -2.67
C GLY A 102 -7.35 -2.45 -3.27
N GLU A 103 -7.76 -1.25 -2.85
CA GLU A 103 -7.18 0.00 -3.33
C GLU A 103 -6.25 0.67 -2.31
N GLU A 104 -6.05 0.06 -1.16
CA GLU A 104 -5.34 0.67 -0.05
C GLU A 104 -3.84 0.81 -0.31
N PHE A 105 -3.25 1.83 0.30
CA PHE A 105 -1.80 1.95 0.39
C PHE A 105 -1.50 2.77 1.64
N TYR A 106 -0.89 2.11 2.64
CA TYR A 106 -0.59 2.80 3.89
C TYR A 106 0.54 2.13 4.65
N LEU A 107 1.13 2.90 5.56
CA LEU A 107 2.14 2.40 6.49
C LEU A 107 1.45 1.54 7.54
N GLU A 108 1.80 0.25 7.59
CA GLU A 108 1.17 -0.69 8.52
C GLU A 108 1.94 -0.81 9.82
N SER A 109 3.24 -0.97 9.75
CA SER A 109 4.07 -1.08 10.95
C SER A 109 5.52 -0.76 10.63
N ILE A 110 6.28 -0.50 11.70
CA ILE A 110 7.70 -0.18 11.60
C ILE A 110 8.44 -1.02 12.65
N GLU A 111 9.58 -1.56 12.23
CA GLU A 111 10.51 -2.19 13.14
C GLU A 111 11.75 -1.31 13.23
N PHE A 112 12.14 -0.96 14.45
CA PHE A 112 13.30 -0.10 14.65
C PHE A 112 14.57 -0.93 14.85
N ASP A 113 15.68 -0.33 14.45
CA ASP A 113 17.00 -0.90 14.61
C ASP A 113 17.71 -0.13 15.71
N ASP A 114 17.93 -0.78 16.84
CA ASP A 114 18.58 -0.16 18.00
C ASP A 114 20.09 -0.27 17.94
#